data_5435d2fcc2eaf0505cae9fc331dadacf
#
_entry.id   5435d2fcc2eaf0505cae9fc331dadacf
#
_cell.length_a   1.000
_cell.length_b   1.000
_cell.length_c   1.000
_cell.angle_alpha   90.00
_cell.angle_beta   90.00
_cell.angle_gamma   90.00
#
_symmetry.space_group_name_H-M   'P 1'
#
loop_
_entity.id
_entity.type
_entity.pdbx_description
1 polymer ?
#
loop_
_entity_poly.entity_id
_entity_poly.type
_entity_poly.pdbx_seq_one_letter_code
_entity_poly.pdbx_strand_id
1 'polypeptide(L)'
;VKEMRWQLFKPVNQGKKFPLRGAPKVAIPQVSTKSSSLARGFETSHILRQSVILASLLKTPEALEAVEGRLGDLKFIKSEHRIIQQFLLGYSGSADLMWTAAIEKLGSAVLTTLFRAPHVAIAPGVRNAGDVDFVVTCLLQEFGQMFAIDAHGREVDEAVQDLSDLDDEGLTWRLHQSANQLHEATQGIQEDKTEYKIAKNGLRLKQEERKALENLLDQIDFTKPGQR
;
A
#
# COMPACT_ATOMS: atom_id res chain seq x y z
N VAL A 1 -50.87 8.12 28.87
CA VAL A 1 -50.09 8.47 27.66
C VAL A 1 -48.82 7.61 27.54
N LYS A 2 -48.16 7.20 28.61
CA LYS A 2 -46.96 6.28 28.56
C LYS A 2 -47.33 4.85 28.20
N GLU A 3 -48.47 4.31 28.60
CA GLU A 3 -48.90 2.96 28.26
C GLU A 3 -49.29 2.76 26.79
N MET A 4 -49.86 3.78 26.16
CA MET A 4 -50.23 3.73 24.75
C MET A 4 -49.00 3.67 23.82
N ARG A 5 -47.86 4.25 24.22
CA ARG A 5 -46.62 4.22 23.45
C ARG A 5 -45.99 2.82 23.40
N TRP A 6 -46.18 2.01 24.46
CA TRP A 6 -45.65 0.65 24.51
C TRP A 6 -46.44 -0.34 23.64
N GLN A 7 -47.71 -0.08 23.40
CA GLN A 7 -48.51 -0.95 22.53
C GLN A 7 -48.21 -0.76 21.05
N LEU A 8 -47.77 0.40 20.63
CA LEU A 8 -47.39 0.70 19.25
C LEU A 8 -46.08 0.05 18.83
N PHE A 9 -45.22 -0.36 19.78
CA PHE A 9 -43.95 -1.01 19.53
C PHE A 9 -43.95 -2.51 19.84
N LYS A 10 -45.08 -3.13 20.09
CA LYS A 10 -45.13 -4.60 20.16
C LYS A 10 -44.99 -5.15 18.75
N PRO A 11 -43.90 -5.92 18.44
CA PRO A 11 -43.77 -6.50 17.12
C PRO A 11 -44.95 -7.41 16.85
N VAL A 12 -45.62 -7.19 15.72
CA VAL A 12 -46.83 -7.91 15.25
C VAL A 12 -46.57 -9.40 15.03
N ASN A 13 -45.37 -9.91 15.21
CA ASN A 13 -44.94 -11.26 14.97
C ASN A 13 -44.57 -12.06 16.25
N GLN A 14 -45.39 -11.99 17.29
CA GLN A 14 -45.21 -12.87 18.48
C GLN A 14 -45.59 -14.33 18.26
N GLY A 15 -45.51 -14.88 17.07
CA GLY A 15 -45.87 -16.28 16.81
C GLY A 15 -44.94 -17.08 15.92
N LYS A 16 -44.01 -16.43 15.20
CA LYS A 16 -43.01 -17.17 14.40
C LYS A 16 -41.67 -17.08 15.07
N LYS A 17 -41.33 -18.06 15.92
CA LYS A 17 -39.93 -18.32 16.29
C LYS A 17 -39.17 -18.62 14.99
N PHE A 18 -38.63 -17.59 14.37
CA PHE A 18 -37.58 -17.83 13.40
C PHE A 18 -36.49 -18.61 14.14
N PRO A 19 -36.03 -19.74 13.60
CA PRO A 19 -34.88 -20.40 14.19
C PRO A 19 -33.78 -19.33 14.24
N LEU A 20 -33.36 -18.98 15.46
CA LEU A 20 -32.18 -18.17 15.68
C LEU A 20 -31.09 -18.82 14.83
N ARG A 21 -30.73 -18.21 13.69
CA ARG A 21 -29.53 -18.58 12.96
C ARG A 21 -28.44 -18.63 14.01
N GLY A 22 -27.96 -19.88 14.26
CA GLY A 22 -26.97 -20.10 15.31
C GLY A 22 -25.92 -19.00 15.22
N ALA A 23 -25.55 -18.44 16.37
CA ALA A 23 -24.52 -17.39 16.42
C ALA A 23 -23.42 -17.78 15.45
N PRO A 24 -22.95 -16.86 14.59
CA PRO A 24 -21.96 -17.19 13.60
C PRO A 24 -20.83 -17.91 14.34
N LYS A 25 -20.61 -19.19 13.98
CA LYS A 25 -19.53 -19.97 14.60
C LYS A 25 -18.29 -19.18 14.31
N VAL A 26 -17.75 -18.51 15.32
CA VAL A 26 -16.47 -17.81 15.20
C VAL A 26 -15.48 -18.86 14.73
N ALA A 27 -15.06 -18.75 13.48
CA ALA A 27 -14.11 -19.68 12.90
C ALA A 27 -12.83 -19.59 13.75
N ILE A 28 -12.54 -20.65 14.50
CA ILE A 28 -11.29 -20.72 15.26
C ILE A 28 -10.17 -20.74 14.22
N PRO A 29 -9.25 -19.76 14.23
CA PRO A 29 -8.17 -19.71 13.25
C PRO A 29 -7.39 -21.03 13.29
N GLN A 30 -7.19 -21.65 12.14
CA GLN A 30 -6.37 -22.85 12.05
C GLN A 30 -4.94 -22.54 12.52
N VAL A 31 -4.25 -23.57 13.04
CA VAL A 31 -2.84 -23.43 13.49
C VAL A 31 -1.96 -22.90 12.35
N SER A 32 -2.22 -23.32 11.10
CA SER A 32 -1.56 -22.82 9.91
C SER A 32 -1.78 -21.32 9.68
N THR A 33 -2.94 -20.79 10.00
CA THR A 33 -3.25 -19.35 9.90
C THR A 33 -2.51 -18.56 10.99
N LYS A 34 -2.46 -19.10 12.23
CA LYS A 34 -1.72 -18.47 13.34
C LYS A 34 -0.21 -18.47 13.11
N SER A 35 0.32 -19.48 12.43
CA SER A 35 1.74 -19.60 12.08
C SER A 35 2.09 -18.96 10.74
N SER A 36 1.11 -18.41 10.02
CA SER A 36 1.37 -17.74 8.74
C SER A 36 2.30 -16.55 8.95
N SER A 37 3.10 -16.26 7.96
CA SER A 37 4.02 -15.11 8.00
C SER A 37 3.28 -13.78 8.25
N LEU A 38 2.06 -13.64 7.74
CA LEU A 38 1.19 -12.48 7.96
C LEU A 38 0.73 -12.34 9.42
N ALA A 39 0.53 -13.47 10.14
CA ALA A 39 0.12 -13.44 11.55
C ALA A 39 1.30 -13.11 12.50
N ARG A 40 2.54 -13.18 12.03
CA ARG A 40 3.75 -12.87 12.81
C ARG A 40 4.04 -11.37 12.93
N GLY A 41 3.23 -10.51 12.29
CA GLY A 41 3.28 -9.06 12.52
C GLY A 41 4.29 -8.30 11.66
N PHE A 42 4.81 -7.24 12.23
CA PHE A 42 5.58 -6.17 11.63
C PHE A 42 6.80 -6.63 10.79
N GLU A 43 7.65 -7.51 11.31
CA GLU A 43 8.83 -8.02 10.60
C GLU A 43 8.49 -8.67 9.26
N THR A 44 7.34 -9.33 9.18
CA THR A 44 6.90 -9.98 7.96
C THR A 44 6.55 -8.96 6.87
N SER A 45 5.87 -7.87 7.22
CA SER A 45 5.54 -6.81 6.28
C SER A 45 6.81 -6.18 5.70
N HIS A 46 7.82 -5.93 6.54
CA HIS A 46 9.13 -5.44 6.11
C HIS A 46 9.82 -6.40 5.13
N ILE A 47 9.86 -7.68 5.45
CA ILE A 47 10.47 -8.70 4.60
C ILE A 47 9.78 -8.76 3.23
N LEU A 48 8.44 -8.68 3.20
CA LEU A 48 7.68 -8.70 1.96
C LEU A 48 8.00 -7.47 1.08
N ARG A 49 8.03 -6.27 1.67
CA ARG A 49 8.39 -5.03 0.96
C ARG A 49 9.83 -5.05 0.46
N GLN A 50 10.76 -5.50 1.31
CA GLN A 50 12.16 -5.70 0.93
C GLN A 50 12.30 -6.61 -0.30
N SER A 51 11.52 -7.70 -0.35
CA SER A 51 11.50 -8.60 -1.51
C SER A 51 11.03 -7.89 -2.79
N VAL A 52 10.00 -7.05 -2.68
CA VAL A 52 9.46 -6.28 -3.82
C VAL A 52 10.48 -5.27 -4.34
N ILE A 53 11.13 -4.52 -3.44
CA ILE A 53 12.17 -3.54 -3.79
C ILE A 53 13.32 -4.24 -4.54
N LEU A 54 13.86 -5.32 -3.99
CA LEU A 54 14.98 -6.04 -4.59
C LEU A 54 14.61 -6.65 -5.95
N ALA A 55 13.41 -7.22 -6.06
CA ALA A 55 12.94 -7.81 -7.30
C ALA A 55 12.70 -6.75 -8.40
N SER A 56 12.17 -5.58 -8.03
CA SER A 56 11.97 -4.47 -8.96
C SER A 56 13.31 -3.96 -9.50
N LEU A 57 14.31 -3.78 -8.64
CA LEU A 57 15.65 -3.33 -9.02
C LEU A 57 16.40 -4.36 -9.88
N LEU A 58 16.25 -5.66 -9.60
CA LEU A 58 16.85 -6.71 -10.43
C LEU A 58 16.21 -6.79 -11.81
N LYS A 59 14.93 -6.42 -11.94
CA LYS A 59 14.20 -6.43 -13.21
C LYS A 59 14.38 -5.14 -14.01
N THR A 60 14.61 -4.02 -13.33
CA THR A 60 14.78 -2.69 -13.93
C THR A 60 16.03 -2.06 -13.33
N PRO A 61 17.22 -2.47 -13.77
CA PRO A 61 18.49 -1.97 -13.26
C PRO A 61 18.69 -0.47 -13.40
N GLU A 62 18.08 0.13 -14.42
CA GLU A 62 18.16 1.56 -14.71
C GLU A 62 17.56 2.41 -13.57
N ALA A 63 16.61 1.84 -12.83
CA ALA A 63 16.02 2.53 -11.69
C ALA A 63 16.96 2.60 -10.46
N LEU A 64 18.08 1.85 -10.45
CA LEU A 64 18.98 1.77 -9.32
C LEU A 64 19.62 3.13 -9.00
N GLU A 65 20.08 3.87 -10.00
CA GLU A 65 20.73 5.18 -9.83
C GLU A 65 19.83 6.16 -9.06
N ALA A 66 18.54 6.16 -9.34
CA ALA A 66 17.58 7.06 -8.69
C ALA A 66 17.33 6.73 -7.19
N VAL A 67 17.60 5.50 -6.77
CA VAL A 67 17.26 5.02 -5.41
C VAL A 67 18.45 4.45 -4.64
N GLU A 68 19.67 4.49 -5.19
CA GLU A 68 20.88 3.89 -4.61
C GLU A 68 21.11 4.31 -3.15
N GLY A 69 21.05 5.61 -2.87
CA GLY A 69 21.24 6.13 -1.52
C GLY A 69 20.20 5.55 -0.53
N ARG A 70 18.94 5.49 -0.93
CA ARG A 70 17.86 4.92 -0.09
C ARG A 70 18.03 3.41 0.11
N LEU A 71 18.51 2.71 -0.92
CA LEU A 71 18.81 1.30 -0.83
C LEU A 71 19.95 1.04 0.16
N GLY A 72 20.96 1.91 0.19
CA GLY A 72 22.08 1.83 1.13
C GLY A 72 21.65 2.03 2.59
N ASP A 73 20.72 2.95 2.85
CA ASP A 73 20.22 3.26 4.19
C ASP A 73 19.29 2.17 4.75
N LEU A 74 18.76 1.30 3.89
CA LEU A 74 17.79 0.30 4.28
C LEU A 74 18.45 -0.88 4.98
N LYS A 75 17.95 -1.24 6.16
CA LYS A 75 18.38 -2.42 6.93
C LYS A 75 17.58 -3.64 6.53
N PHE A 76 18.20 -4.60 5.87
CA PHE A 76 17.56 -5.85 5.47
C PHE A 76 17.57 -6.87 6.61
N ILE A 77 16.41 -7.48 6.87
CA ILE A 77 16.21 -8.46 7.94
C ILE A 77 16.80 -9.81 7.53
N LYS A 78 16.50 -10.30 6.32
CA LYS A 78 17.00 -11.57 5.82
C LYS A 78 18.43 -11.46 5.29
N SER A 79 19.25 -12.46 5.60
CA SER A 79 20.62 -12.57 5.08
C SER A 79 20.66 -12.60 3.56
N GLU A 80 19.75 -13.34 2.94
CA GLU A 80 19.64 -13.45 1.47
C GLU A 80 19.36 -12.07 0.83
N HIS A 81 18.45 -11.28 1.41
CA HIS A 81 18.16 -9.94 0.94
C HIS A 81 19.35 -8.99 1.07
N ARG A 82 20.13 -9.15 2.15
CA ARG A 82 21.34 -8.36 2.38
C ARG A 82 22.42 -8.67 1.34
N ILE A 83 22.57 -9.93 0.96
CA ILE A 83 23.50 -10.33 -0.10
C ILE A 83 23.08 -9.72 -1.44
N ILE A 84 21.78 -9.72 -1.76
CA ILE A 84 21.25 -9.09 -2.98
C ILE A 84 21.48 -7.57 -2.94
N GLN A 85 21.23 -6.90 -1.80
CA GLN A 85 21.50 -5.47 -1.62
C GLN A 85 22.97 -5.15 -1.90
N GLN A 86 23.89 -5.90 -1.28
CA GLN A 86 25.34 -5.71 -1.48
C GLN A 86 25.74 -5.93 -2.94
N PHE A 87 25.13 -6.91 -3.61
CA PHE A 87 25.33 -7.11 -5.02
C PHE A 87 24.88 -5.90 -5.84
N LEU A 88 23.68 -5.38 -5.61
CA LEU A 88 23.14 -4.23 -6.34
C LEU A 88 23.99 -2.98 -6.14
N LEU A 89 24.37 -2.66 -4.90
CA LEU A 89 25.19 -1.48 -4.57
C LEU A 89 26.63 -1.61 -5.07
N GLY A 90 27.15 -2.80 -5.21
CA GLY A 90 28.52 -3.05 -5.72
C GLY A 90 28.58 -3.31 -7.22
N TYR A 91 27.45 -3.25 -7.93
CA TYR A 91 27.42 -3.55 -9.35
C TYR A 91 27.71 -2.28 -10.18
N SER A 92 28.81 -2.30 -10.93
CA SER A 92 29.25 -1.22 -11.81
C SER A 92 29.19 -1.57 -13.30
N GLY A 93 28.51 -2.68 -13.64
CA GLY A 93 28.37 -3.11 -15.02
C GLY A 93 27.17 -2.50 -15.75
N SER A 94 26.98 -2.88 -17.00
CA SER A 94 25.83 -2.48 -17.81
C SER A 94 24.53 -3.09 -17.29
N ALA A 95 23.43 -2.35 -17.38
CA ALA A 95 22.08 -2.81 -17.00
C ALA A 95 21.69 -4.14 -17.65
N ASP A 96 22.00 -4.30 -18.94
CA ASP A 96 21.71 -5.52 -19.71
C ASP A 96 22.37 -6.78 -19.16
N LEU A 97 23.55 -6.63 -18.55
CA LEU A 97 24.33 -7.74 -18.00
C LEU A 97 24.05 -8.02 -16.53
N MET A 98 23.31 -7.13 -15.85
CA MET A 98 23.05 -7.27 -14.40
C MET A 98 22.38 -8.61 -14.08
N TRP A 99 21.42 -9.05 -14.87
CA TRP A 99 20.72 -10.30 -14.64
C TRP A 99 21.65 -11.51 -14.70
N THR A 100 22.55 -11.56 -15.70
CA THR A 100 23.52 -12.63 -15.86
C THR A 100 24.52 -12.63 -14.70
N ALA A 101 25.04 -11.46 -14.32
CA ALA A 101 25.93 -11.30 -13.17
C ALA A 101 25.25 -11.66 -11.85
N ALA A 102 23.96 -11.35 -11.70
CA ALA A 102 23.17 -11.75 -10.53
C ALA A 102 23.05 -13.28 -10.42
N ILE A 103 22.78 -13.98 -11.52
CA ILE A 103 22.73 -15.45 -11.54
C ILE A 103 24.09 -16.04 -11.14
N GLU A 104 25.18 -15.49 -11.66
CA GLU A 104 26.54 -15.98 -11.39
C GLU A 104 26.95 -15.77 -9.93
N LYS A 105 26.69 -14.57 -9.36
CA LYS A 105 27.12 -14.24 -7.98
C LYS A 105 26.17 -14.73 -6.90
N LEU A 106 24.86 -14.62 -7.12
CA LEU A 106 23.84 -14.94 -6.11
C LEU A 106 23.33 -16.38 -6.22
N GLY A 107 23.46 -16.97 -7.38
CA GLY A 107 22.91 -18.28 -7.70
C GLY A 107 21.45 -18.23 -8.14
N SER A 108 21.08 -19.12 -9.06
CA SER A 108 19.72 -19.20 -9.61
C SER A 108 18.65 -19.53 -8.57
N ALA A 109 19.00 -20.28 -7.51
CA ALA A 109 18.08 -20.70 -6.46
C ALA A 109 17.55 -19.51 -5.65
N VAL A 110 18.43 -18.56 -5.27
CA VAL A 110 18.05 -17.37 -4.49
C VAL A 110 17.11 -16.48 -5.30
N LEU A 111 17.46 -16.22 -6.57
CA LEU A 111 16.65 -15.43 -7.48
C LEU A 111 15.28 -16.10 -7.74
N THR A 112 15.26 -17.40 -7.97
CA THR A 112 14.01 -18.15 -8.18
C THR A 112 13.12 -18.07 -6.96
N THR A 113 13.66 -18.17 -5.76
CA THR A 113 12.91 -18.04 -4.49
C THR A 113 12.31 -16.65 -4.36
N LEU A 114 13.08 -15.61 -4.69
CA LEU A 114 12.60 -14.21 -4.63
C LEU A 114 11.43 -13.99 -5.60
N PHE A 115 11.59 -14.36 -6.87
CA PHE A 115 10.58 -14.11 -7.91
C PHE A 115 9.37 -15.06 -7.86
N ARG A 116 9.50 -16.24 -7.23
CA ARG A 116 8.38 -17.17 -7.03
C ARG A 116 7.41 -16.71 -5.95
N ALA A 117 7.80 -15.76 -5.12
CA ALA A 117 6.95 -15.24 -4.06
C ALA A 117 5.70 -14.53 -4.65
N PRO A 118 4.46 -14.93 -4.27
CA PRO A 118 3.23 -14.42 -4.91
C PRO A 118 3.11 -12.89 -4.84
N HIS A 119 3.50 -12.27 -3.72
CA HIS A 119 3.46 -10.82 -3.52
C HIS A 119 4.43 -10.07 -4.44
N VAL A 120 5.58 -10.67 -4.77
CA VAL A 120 6.53 -10.12 -5.74
C VAL A 120 5.97 -10.19 -7.16
N ALA A 121 5.36 -11.33 -7.52
CA ALA A 121 4.81 -11.52 -8.87
C ALA A 121 3.69 -10.54 -9.22
N ILE A 122 2.92 -10.06 -8.22
CA ILE A 122 1.81 -9.11 -8.42
C ILE A 122 2.24 -7.64 -8.25
N ALA A 123 3.43 -7.37 -7.75
CA ALA A 123 3.91 -6.02 -7.47
C ALA A 123 3.96 -5.17 -8.76
N PRO A 124 3.43 -3.93 -8.73
CA PRO A 124 3.35 -3.07 -9.92
C PRO A 124 4.72 -2.79 -10.54
N GLY A 125 5.74 -2.49 -9.74
CA GLY A 125 7.10 -2.23 -10.21
C GLY A 125 7.76 -3.45 -10.85
N VAL A 126 7.39 -4.67 -10.44
CA VAL A 126 7.90 -5.91 -11.03
C VAL A 126 7.16 -6.25 -12.34
N ARG A 127 5.86 -5.95 -12.43
CA ARG A 127 5.04 -6.23 -13.61
C ARG A 127 5.31 -5.29 -14.76
N ASN A 128 5.57 -4.03 -14.46
CA ASN A 128 5.76 -2.97 -15.46
C ASN A 128 7.25 -2.59 -15.60
N ALA A 129 8.15 -3.57 -15.58
CA ALA A 129 9.60 -3.36 -15.65
C ALA A 129 10.09 -2.61 -16.91
N GLY A 130 9.26 -2.46 -17.95
CA GLY A 130 9.60 -1.69 -19.14
C GLY A 130 9.44 -0.17 -19.01
N ASP A 131 8.80 0.31 -17.93
CA ASP A 131 8.60 1.74 -17.64
C ASP A 131 9.43 2.14 -16.42
N VAL A 132 10.63 2.68 -16.66
CA VAL A 132 11.60 3.03 -15.63
C VAL A 132 11.04 4.08 -14.67
N ASP A 133 10.40 5.13 -15.18
CA ASP A 133 9.84 6.22 -14.37
C ASP A 133 8.74 5.71 -13.44
N PHE A 134 7.88 4.83 -13.95
CA PHE A 134 6.85 4.18 -13.14
C PHE A 134 7.47 3.27 -12.06
N VAL A 135 8.50 2.48 -12.40
CA VAL A 135 9.20 1.64 -11.43
C VAL A 135 9.89 2.47 -10.35
N VAL A 136 10.55 3.58 -10.71
CA VAL A 136 11.14 4.52 -9.75
C VAL A 136 10.07 5.07 -8.81
N THR A 137 8.92 5.48 -9.34
CA THR A 137 7.80 5.96 -8.51
C THR A 137 7.32 4.90 -7.52
N CYS A 138 7.14 3.66 -7.98
CA CYS A 138 6.78 2.54 -7.10
C CYS A 138 7.84 2.29 -6.02
N LEU A 139 9.13 2.31 -6.39
CA LEU A 139 10.23 2.12 -5.45
C LEU A 139 10.28 3.24 -4.40
N LEU A 140 10.14 4.50 -4.81
CA LEU A 140 10.10 5.64 -3.89
C LEU A 140 8.95 5.52 -2.89
N GLN A 141 7.79 5.01 -3.32
CA GLN A 141 6.65 4.75 -2.46
C GLN A 141 6.95 3.64 -1.44
N GLU A 142 7.53 2.52 -1.88
CA GLU A 142 7.89 1.41 -0.97
C GLU A 142 8.94 1.84 0.05
N PHE A 143 9.98 2.58 -0.37
CA PHE A 143 10.97 3.15 0.55
C PHE A 143 10.34 4.14 1.54
N GLY A 144 9.49 5.05 1.05
CA GLY A 144 8.79 6.01 1.90
C GLY A 144 7.97 5.34 2.99
N GLN A 145 7.22 4.29 2.64
CA GLN A 145 6.46 3.51 3.62
C GLN A 145 7.35 2.80 4.62
N MET A 146 8.46 2.19 4.18
CA MET A 146 9.38 1.50 5.09
C MET A 146 10.03 2.46 6.07
N PHE A 147 10.52 3.60 5.60
CA PHE A 147 11.12 4.60 6.48
C PHE A 147 10.12 5.23 7.46
N ALA A 148 8.88 5.46 7.03
CA ALA A 148 7.82 5.96 7.90
C ALA A 148 7.46 4.95 9.01
N ILE A 149 7.40 3.67 8.68
CA ILE A 149 7.16 2.59 9.63
C ILE A 149 8.32 2.53 10.64
N ASP A 150 9.57 2.56 10.19
CA ASP A 150 10.74 2.51 11.07
C ASP A 150 10.85 3.75 11.97
N ALA A 151 10.51 4.93 11.42
CA ALA A 151 10.48 6.17 12.19
C ALA A 151 9.41 6.14 13.28
N HIS A 152 8.18 5.73 12.91
CA HIS A 152 7.09 5.59 13.88
C HIS A 152 7.41 4.56 14.97
N GLY A 153 8.00 3.41 14.61
CA GLY A 153 8.43 2.40 15.57
C GLY A 153 9.43 2.96 16.58
N ARG A 154 10.42 3.73 16.14
CA ARG A 154 11.39 4.38 17.04
C ARG A 154 10.74 5.38 17.97
N GLU A 155 9.82 6.22 17.47
CA GLU A 155 9.08 7.17 18.31
C GLU A 155 8.24 6.46 19.37
N VAL A 156 7.63 5.31 19.04
CA VAL A 156 6.89 4.49 20.00
C VAL A 156 7.82 3.89 21.06
N ASP A 157 8.98 3.35 20.64
CA ASP A 157 9.96 2.76 21.56
C ASP A 157 10.55 3.81 22.53
N GLU A 158 10.86 5.01 22.02
CA GLU A 158 11.31 6.15 22.82
C GLU A 158 10.21 6.58 23.80
N ALA A 159 8.96 6.71 23.32
CA ALA A 159 7.84 7.06 24.16
C ALA A 159 7.60 6.08 25.29
N VAL A 160 7.79 4.78 25.05
CA VAL A 160 7.67 3.74 26.09
C VAL A 160 8.78 3.88 27.16
N GLN A 161 9.98 4.31 26.76
CA GLN A 161 11.07 4.54 27.69
C GLN A 161 10.85 5.81 28.54
N ASP A 162 10.26 6.84 27.95
CA ASP A 162 9.99 8.13 28.58
C ASP A 162 8.67 8.16 29.39
N LEU A 163 7.93 7.04 29.42
CA LEU A 163 6.64 6.90 30.14
C LEU A 163 6.71 7.19 31.66
N SER A 164 7.89 7.42 32.21
CA SER A 164 8.07 7.85 33.61
C SER A 164 7.61 9.30 33.84
N ASP A 165 7.56 10.13 32.79
CA ASP A 165 7.09 11.52 32.83
C ASP A 165 5.70 11.60 32.17
N LEU A 166 4.66 11.30 32.97
CA LEU A 166 3.25 11.14 32.53
C LEU A 166 2.58 12.42 31.98
N ASP A 167 3.23 13.57 32.07
CA ASP A 167 2.67 14.88 31.69
C ASP A 167 3.36 15.54 30.48
N ASP A 168 4.09 14.81 29.64
CA ASP A 168 4.76 15.40 28.50
C ASP A 168 3.83 15.52 27.26
N GLU A 169 3.23 16.73 27.12
CA GLU A 169 2.45 17.08 25.92
C GLU A 169 3.29 16.97 24.64
N GLY A 170 4.60 17.19 24.71
CA GLY A 170 5.53 17.07 23.60
C GLY A 170 5.62 15.66 23.07
N LEU A 171 5.61 14.66 23.95
CA LEU A 171 5.61 13.24 23.60
C LEU A 171 4.34 12.85 22.83
N THR A 172 3.18 13.29 23.30
CA THR A 172 1.89 13.05 22.63
C THR A 172 1.87 13.69 21.25
N TRP A 173 2.40 14.89 21.10
CA TRP A 173 2.47 15.58 19.81
C TRP A 173 3.41 14.84 18.84
N ARG A 174 4.60 14.41 19.28
CA ARG A 174 5.56 13.65 18.44
C ARG A 174 4.94 12.35 17.94
N LEU A 175 4.30 11.58 18.82
CA LEU A 175 3.61 10.33 18.45
C LEU A 175 2.50 10.58 17.42
N HIS A 176 1.70 11.64 17.63
CA HIS A 176 0.65 12.01 16.68
C HIS A 176 1.24 12.39 15.32
N GLN A 177 2.31 13.19 15.31
CA GLN A 177 2.98 13.60 14.08
C GLN A 177 3.56 12.40 13.32
N SER A 178 4.23 11.48 14.01
CA SER A 178 4.79 10.27 13.38
C SER A 178 3.70 9.33 12.85
N ALA A 179 2.58 9.20 13.58
CA ALA A 179 1.42 8.43 13.12
C ALA A 179 0.78 9.04 11.86
N ASN A 180 0.69 10.37 11.78
CA ASN A 180 0.20 11.04 10.58
C ASN A 180 1.12 10.84 9.39
N GLN A 181 2.44 10.94 9.57
CA GLN A 181 3.42 10.67 8.52
C GLN A 181 3.34 9.23 8.03
N LEU A 182 3.15 8.26 8.94
CA LEU A 182 2.93 6.87 8.58
C LEU A 182 1.63 6.70 7.77
N HIS A 183 0.56 7.37 8.19
CA HIS A 183 -0.71 7.33 7.48
C HIS A 183 -0.58 7.90 6.06
N GLU A 184 0.03 9.07 5.89
CA GLU A 184 0.29 9.68 4.60
C GLU A 184 1.16 8.79 3.70
N ALA A 185 2.22 8.19 4.24
CA ALA A 185 3.08 7.28 3.49
C ALA A 185 2.34 6.00 3.05
N THR A 186 1.37 5.51 3.84
CA THR A 186 0.59 4.31 3.50
C THR A 186 -0.52 4.59 2.49
N GLN A 187 -1.05 5.81 2.42
CA GLN A 187 -2.06 6.18 1.42
C GLN A 187 -1.50 6.18 0.00
N GLY A 188 -0.19 6.37 -0.16
CA GLY A 188 0.50 6.31 -1.45
C GLY A 188 0.36 7.57 -2.30
N ILE A 189 1.28 7.72 -3.26
CA ILE A 189 1.33 8.87 -4.19
C ILE A 189 0.17 8.85 -5.20
N GLN A 190 -0.49 7.70 -5.34
CA GLN A 190 -1.58 7.47 -6.30
C GLN A 190 -2.97 7.68 -5.73
N GLU A 191 -3.14 8.43 -4.65
CA GLU A 191 -4.48 8.95 -4.41
C GLU A 191 -4.86 9.80 -5.60
N ASP A 192 -5.91 9.35 -6.25
CA ASP A 192 -6.51 9.97 -7.42
C ASP A 192 -6.76 11.46 -7.09
N LYS A 193 -5.82 12.33 -7.45
CA LYS A 193 -5.93 13.79 -7.31
C LYS A 193 -7.04 14.35 -8.20
N THR A 194 -7.82 13.47 -8.80
CA THR A 194 -8.95 13.84 -9.65
C THR A 194 -10.00 14.52 -8.80
N GLU A 195 -10.21 15.79 -9.03
CA GLU A 195 -11.29 16.52 -8.41
C GLU A 195 -12.63 16.01 -8.91
N TYR A 196 -13.42 15.42 -8.02
CA TYR A 196 -14.77 14.96 -8.30
C TYR A 196 -15.78 16.01 -7.91
N LYS A 197 -16.71 16.33 -8.82
CA LYS A 197 -17.89 17.12 -8.51
C LYS A 197 -19.09 16.20 -8.33
N ILE A 198 -19.78 16.32 -7.23
CA ILE A 198 -21.00 15.56 -6.99
C ILE A 198 -22.13 16.19 -7.80
N ALA A 199 -22.70 15.47 -8.73
CA ALA A 199 -23.88 15.89 -9.48
C ALA A 199 -25.13 15.82 -8.60
N LYS A 200 -26.23 16.51 -9.01
CA LYS A 200 -27.51 16.53 -8.26
C LYS A 200 -28.12 15.14 -8.01
N ASN A 201 -27.72 14.14 -8.81
CA ASN A 201 -28.14 12.74 -8.67
C ASN A 201 -27.20 11.90 -7.78
N GLY A 202 -26.21 12.51 -7.10
CA GLY A 202 -25.26 11.83 -6.21
C GLY A 202 -24.08 11.14 -6.93
N LEU A 203 -24.02 11.16 -8.27
CA LEU A 203 -22.90 10.61 -9.02
C LEU A 203 -21.65 11.49 -8.89
N ARG A 204 -20.50 10.86 -8.72
CA ARG A 204 -19.19 11.53 -8.76
C ARG A 204 -18.72 11.62 -10.21
N LEU A 205 -18.60 12.83 -10.72
CA LEU A 205 -18.10 13.12 -12.06
C LEU A 205 -16.70 13.71 -11.95
N LYS A 206 -15.75 13.20 -12.72
CA LYS A 206 -14.41 13.78 -12.85
C LYS A 206 -14.53 15.16 -13.49
N GLN A 207 -13.89 16.16 -12.90
CA GLN A 207 -13.95 17.54 -13.44
C GLN A 207 -13.36 17.63 -14.85
N GLU A 208 -12.31 16.85 -15.14
CA GLU A 208 -11.67 16.81 -16.45
C GLU A 208 -12.60 16.25 -17.55
N GLU A 209 -13.29 15.14 -17.23
CA GLU A 209 -14.26 14.55 -18.16
C GLU A 209 -15.44 15.49 -18.43
N ARG A 210 -15.87 16.21 -17.39
CA ARG A 210 -16.90 17.22 -17.55
C ARG A 210 -16.45 18.38 -18.44
N LYS A 211 -15.25 18.94 -18.20
CA LYS A 211 -14.68 20.01 -19.04
C LYS A 211 -14.51 19.55 -20.50
N ALA A 212 -14.05 18.31 -20.70
CA ALA A 212 -13.93 17.72 -22.04
C ALA A 212 -15.29 17.59 -22.74
N LEU A 213 -16.33 17.18 -21.99
CA LEU A 213 -17.69 17.10 -22.51
C LEU A 213 -18.26 18.50 -22.82
N GLU A 214 -18.09 19.48 -21.94
CA GLU A 214 -18.50 20.88 -22.16
C GLU A 214 -17.81 21.43 -23.42
N ASN A 215 -16.52 21.24 -23.60
CA ASN A 215 -15.79 21.64 -24.81
C ASN A 215 -16.29 20.94 -26.08
N LEU A 216 -16.66 19.66 -26.00
CA LEU A 216 -17.25 18.92 -27.10
C LEU A 216 -18.65 19.47 -27.47
N LEU A 217 -19.46 19.79 -26.45
CA LEU A 217 -20.78 20.37 -26.67
C LEU A 217 -20.71 21.76 -27.29
N ASP A 218 -19.72 22.57 -26.92
CA ASP A 218 -19.48 23.90 -27.52
C ASP A 218 -19.02 23.82 -28.96
N GLN A 219 -18.42 22.70 -29.37
CA GLN A 219 -18.03 22.46 -30.81
C GLN A 219 -19.20 21.97 -31.67
N ILE A 220 -20.30 21.52 -31.07
CA ILE A 220 -21.46 21.01 -31.78
C ILE A 220 -22.39 22.21 -32.06
N ASP A 221 -22.49 22.60 -33.32
CA ASP A 221 -23.44 23.62 -33.77
C ASP A 221 -24.86 23.05 -33.86
N PHE A 222 -25.70 23.37 -32.90
CA PHE A 222 -27.10 22.93 -32.81
C PHE A 222 -28.05 23.73 -33.70
N THR A 223 -27.53 24.54 -34.63
CA THR A 223 -28.37 25.27 -35.59
C THR A 223 -29.11 24.25 -36.45
N LYS A 224 -30.44 24.18 -36.29
CA LYS A 224 -31.31 23.39 -37.16
C LYS A 224 -31.12 23.90 -38.60
N PRO A 225 -30.87 22.99 -39.59
CA PRO A 225 -30.93 23.39 -40.95
C PRO A 225 -32.34 23.94 -41.23
N GLY A 226 -32.39 25.19 -41.73
CA GLY A 226 -33.61 25.98 -41.87
C GLY A 226 -34.68 25.25 -42.66
N GLN A 227 -35.89 25.36 -42.18
CA GLN A 227 -37.07 25.16 -43.00
C GLN A 227 -37.00 26.12 -44.17
N ARG A 228 -36.94 25.58 -45.36
CA ARG A 228 -37.43 26.24 -46.58
C ARG A 228 -38.77 25.65 -46.95
#